data_5d5ea81d30dabbc72b050217303ec788
#
_entry.id   5d5ea81d30dabbc72b050217303ec788
#
_cell.length_a   1.000
_cell.length_b   1.000
_cell.length_c   1.000
_cell.angle_alpha   90.00
_cell.angle_beta   90.00
_cell.angle_gamma   90.00
#
_symmetry.space_group_name_H-M   'P 1'
#
loop_
_entity.id
_entity.type
_entity.pdbx_description
1 polymer ?
#
loop_
_entity_poly.entity_id
_entity_poly.type
_entity_poly.pdbx_seq_one_letter_code
_entity_poly.pdbx_strand_id
1 'polypeptide(L)'
;AEAVSNHASALESAQSSLSTDILSIQRDVAEAKSLAESQNRAELAATAAGMEAILGQVSQQAQERPNDPIALTEQLHQLTSELNRSMSSLRADREREQAAKESLSRTLRSAEAQVRSASDFINNRRRGVGSQARTYLSEAQTALNDAHRLRESDPVNSLNRAYEAISLASDAQNSANQDVNNYWDDNRYGQSYGGDSLAQG
;
A
#
# COMPACT_ATOMS: atom_id res chain seq x y z
N ALA A 1 51.86 26.60 -19.26
CA ALA A 1 52.06 25.15 -19.11
C ALA A 1 51.10 24.55 -18.07
N GLU A 2 51.01 25.13 -16.84
CA GLU A 2 50.13 24.63 -15.75
C GLU A 2 48.63 24.63 -16.10
N ALA A 3 48.11 25.66 -16.75
CA ALA A 3 46.72 25.74 -17.15
C ALA A 3 46.30 24.64 -18.14
N VAL A 4 47.19 24.27 -19.05
CA VAL A 4 46.94 23.19 -20.03
C VAL A 4 46.99 21.81 -19.37
N SER A 5 47.91 21.64 -18.39
CA SER A 5 48.02 20.41 -17.60
C SER A 5 46.77 20.19 -16.73
N ASN A 6 46.29 21.25 -16.09
CA ASN A 6 45.07 21.18 -15.29
C ASN A 6 43.82 20.90 -16.11
N HIS A 7 43.75 21.40 -17.35
CA HIS A 7 42.66 21.13 -18.28
C HIS A 7 42.66 19.69 -18.78
N ALA A 8 43.87 19.13 -19.06
CA ALA A 8 44.00 17.75 -19.45
C ALA A 8 43.57 16.78 -18.31
N SER A 9 44.01 17.01 -17.10
CA SER A 9 43.61 16.18 -15.95
C SER A 9 42.12 16.29 -15.62
N ALA A 10 41.50 17.46 -15.81
CA ALA A 10 40.06 17.64 -15.63
C ALA A 10 39.27 16.87 -16.69
N LEU A 11 39.73 16.87 -17.94
CA LEU A 11 39.11 16.09 -19.00
C LEU A 11 39.24 14.57 -18.79
N GLU A 12 40.40 14.09 -18.36
CA GLU A 12 40.58 12.68 -18.01
C GLU A 12 39.70 12.23 -16.87
N SER A 13 39.56 13.06 -15.82
CA SER A 13 38.66 12.80 -14.71
C SER A 13 37.21 12.79 -15.14
N ALA A 14 36.78 13.74 -15.97
CA ALA A 14 35.41 13.78 -16.51
C ALA A 14 35.12 12.56 -17.39
N GLN A 15 36.07 12.08 -18.16
CA GLN A 15 35.92 10.91 -19.00
C GLN A 15 35.85 9.59 -18.20
N SER A 16 36.60 9.50 -17.11
CA SER A 16 36.52 8.38 -16.18
C SER A 16 35.18 8.33 -15.46
N SER A 17 34.69 9.49 -15.00
CA SER A 17 33.37 9.61 -14.37
C SER A 17 32.25 9.23 -15.36
N LEU A 18 32.31 9.73 -16.59
CA LEU A 18 31.34 9.42 -17.63
C LEU A 18 31.21 7.90 -17.89
N SER A 19 32.34 7.18 -17.92
CA SER A 19 32.31 5.73 -18.09
C SER A 19 31.66 5.00 -16.94
N THR A 20 31.93 5.47 -15.72
CA THR A 20 31.32 4.91 -14.51
C THR A 20 29.82 5.17 -14.45
N ASP A 21 29.39 6.38 -14.83
CA ASP A 21 27.97 6.76 -14.86
C ASP A 21 27.20 5.97 -15.92
N ILE A 22 27.77 5.76 -17.11
CA ILE A 22 27.18 4.90 -18.15
C ILE A 22 26.92 3.48 -17.62
N LEU A 23 27.88 2.87 -16.94
CA LEU A 23 27.74 1.52 -16.38
C LEU A 23 26.68 1.46 -15.26
N SER A 24 26.62 2.50 -14.44
CA SER A 24 25.58 2.60 -13.40
C SER A 24 24.18 2.67 -14.00
N ILE A 25 23.98 3.54 -14.98
CA ILE A 25 22.68 3.73 -15.62
C ILE A 25 22.27 2.49 -16.44
N GLN A 26 23.21 1.79 -17.07
CA GLN A 26 22.93 0.50 -17.72
C GLN A 26 22.31 -0.52 -16.74
N ARG A 27 22.83 -0.58 -15.52
CA ARG A 27 22.31 -1.46 -14.48
C ARG A 27 20.90 -1.03 -14.05
N ASP A 28 20.69 0.26 -13.86
CA ASP A 28 19.39 0.80 -13.44
C ASP A 28 18.32 0.60 -14.52
N VAL A 29 18.66 0.75 -15.80
CA VAL A 29 17.77 0.45 -16.95
C VAL A 29 17.43 -1.03 -17.02
N ALA A 30 18.41 -1.92 -16.77
CA ALA A 30 18.17 -3.36 -16.74
C ALA A 30 17.23 -3.75 -15.56
N GLU A 31 17.39 -3.13 -14.39
CA GLU A 31 16.48 -3.30 -13.26
C GLU A 31 15.07 -2.82 -13.61
N ALA A 32 14.93 -1.64 -14.24
CA ALA A 32 13.65 -1.12 -14.67
C ALA A 32 12.92 -2.04 -15.65
N LYS A 33 13.65 -2.63 -16.61
CA LYS A 33 13.10 -3.64 -17.52
C LYS A 33 12.58 -4.87 -16.79
N SER A 34 13.37 -5.43 -15.89
CA SER A 34 12.99 -6.58 -15.09
C SER A 34 11.73 -6.30 -14.24
N LEU A 35 11.64 -5.11 -13.65
CA LEU A 35 10.46 -4.67 -12.90
C LEU A 35 9.23 -4.50 -13.81
N ALA A 36 9.40 -3.92 -14.98
CA ALA A 36 8.33 -3.75 -15.96
C ALA A 36 7.74 -5.09 -16.42
N GLU A 37 8.59 -6.06 -16.70
CA GLU A 37 8.20 -7.41 -17.11
C GLU A 37 7.48 -8.16 -15.96
N SER A 38 8.05 -8.13 -14.76
CA SER A 38 7.49 -8.84 -13.61
C SER A 38 6.12 -8.32 -13.17
N GLN A 39 5.83 -7.03 -13.43
CA GLN A 39 4.58 -6.36 -13.04
C GLN A 39 3.64 -6.10 -14.22
N ASN A 40 3.99 -6.56 -15.42
CA ASN A 40 3.23 -6.33 -16.67
C ASN A 40 2.92 -4.83 -16.93
N ARG A 41 3.93 -3.97 -16.68
CA ARG A 41 3.83 -2.50 -16.82
C ARG A 41 4.38 -2.05 -18.17
N ALA A 42 3.50 -1.99 -19.17
CA ALA A 42 3.87 -1.60 -20.54
C ALA A 42 4.50 -0.20 -20.64
N GLU A 43 4.03 0.76 -19.85
CA GLU A 43 4.57 2.13 -19.82
C GLU A 43 6.02 2.18 -19.31
N LEU A 44 6.32 1.45 -18.22
CA LEU A 44 7.69 1.36 -17.71
C LEU A 44 8.60 0.64 -18.70
N ALA A 45 8.12 -0.42 -19.35
CA ALA A 45 8.88 -1.13 -20.38
C ALA A 45 9.25 -0.21 -21.56
N ALA A 46 8.30 0.62 -22.02
CA ALA A 46 8.53 1.60 -23.08
C ALA A 46 9.53 2.68 -22.65
N THR A 47 9.40 3.19 -21.42
CA THR A 47 10.35 4.18 -20.87
C THR A 47 11.75 3.59 -20.76
N ALA A 48 11.91 2.39 -20.22
CA ALA A 48 13.20 1.72 -20.08
C ALA A 48 13.84 1.41 -21.46
N ALA A 49 13.05 1.02 -22.45
CA ALA A 49 13.55 0.80 -23.82
C ALA A 49 13.99 2.11 -24.49
N GLY A 50 13.25 3.20 -24.30
CA GLY A 50 13.65 4.54 -24.77
C GLY A 50 14.97 4.99 -24.14
N MET A 51 15.13 4.80 -22.84
CA MET A 51 16.37 5.15 -22.12
C MET A 51 17.55 4.30 -22.57
N GLU A 52 17.35 3.02 -22.86
CA GLU A 52 18.40 2.14 -23.40
C GLU A 52 18.90 2.63 -24.77
N ALA A 53 18.00 3.08 -25.65
CA ALA A 53 18.35 3.64 -26.94
C ALA A 53 19.19 4.92 -26.80
N ILE A 54 18.78 5.84 -25.90
CA ILE A 54 19.53 7.08 -25.63
C ILE A 54 20.89 6.75 -25.00
N LEU A 55 20.94 5.83 -24.07
CA LEU A 55 22.18 5.38 -23.43
C LEU A 55 23.15 4.77 -24.42
N GLY A 56 22.65 4.02 -25.44
CA GLY A 56 23.42 3.51 -26.56
C GLY A 56 24.05 4.64 -27.38
N GLN A 57 23.29 5.68 -27.69
CA GLN A 57 23.80 6.86 -28.40
C GLN A 57 24.87 7.61 -27.58
N VAL A 58 24.63 7.86 -26.30
CA VAL A 58 25.62 8.51 -25.42
C VAL A 58 26.89 7.68 -25.30
N SER A 59 26.77 6.35 -25.19
CA SER A 59 27.91 5.45 -25.13
C SER A 59 28.75 5.48 -26.39
N GLN A 60 28.11 5.58 -27.56
CA GLN A 60 28.78 5.74 -28.83
C GLN A 60 29.51 7.10 -28.94
N GLN A 61 28.82 8.19 -28.61
CA GLN A 61 29.37 9.54 -28.60
C GLN A 61 30.57 9.68 -27.65
N ALA A 62 30.52 8.98 -26.50
CA ALA A 62 31.62 8.97 -25.51
C ALA A 62 32.90 8.31 -26.08
N GLN A 63 32.81 7.45 -27.11
CA GLN A 63 33.93 6.82 -27.79
C GLN A 63 34.46 7.65 -28.96
N GLU A 64 33.64 8.52 -29.52
CA GLU A 64 34.02 9.41 -30.64
C GLU A 64 34.90 10.57 -30.12
N ARG A 65 35.86 11.05 -30.94
CA ARG A 65 36.71 12.19 -30.57
C ARG A 65 36.73 13.19 -31.72
N PRO A 66 36.60 14.50 -31.43
CA PRO A 66 36.42 15.12 -30.14
C PRO A 66 35.01 14.93 -29.57
N ASN A 67 34.85 14.66 -28.25
CA ASN A 67 33.59 14.62 -27.58
C ASN A 67 33.50 15.73 -26.51
N ASP A 68 32.29 16.07 -26.07
CA ASP A 68 32.06 16.97 -24.97
C ASP A 68 31.58 16.16 -23.73
N PRO A 69 32.49 15.76 -22.84
CA PRO A 69 32.12 14.92 -21.71
C PRO A 69 31.19 15.63 -20.73
N ILE A 70 31.16 16.96 -20.69
CA ILE A 70 30.27 17.71 -19.79
C ILE A 70 28.83 17.64 -20.30
N ALA A 71 28.62 17.86 -21.61
CA ALA A 71 27.29 17.75 -22.21
C ALA A 71 26.73 16.31 -22.12
N LEU A 72 27.57 15.29 -22.29
CA LEU A 72 27.18 13.89 -22.14
C LEU A 72 26.82 13.54 -20.69
N THR A 73 27.57 14.05 -19.73
CA THR A 73 27.26 13.87 -18.28
C THR A 73 25.92 14.51 -17.94
N GLU A 74 25.62 15.69 -18.45
CA GLU A 74 24.32 16.36 -18.21
C GLU A 74 23.16 15.54 -18.78
N GLN A 75 23.31 14.98 -19.98
CA GLN A 75 22.30 14.07 -20.55
C GLN A 75 22.10 12.82 -19.69
N LEU A 76 23.17 12.23 -19.16
CA LEU A 76 23.08 11.10 -18.24
C LEU A 76 22.38 11.44 -16.93
N HIS A 77 22.65 12.62 -16.36
CA HIS A 77 21.94 13.09 -15.16
C HIS A 77 20.45 13.27 -15.40
N GLN A 78 20.04 13.81 -16.53
CA GLN A 78 18.64 13.94 -16.91
C GLN A 78 17.96 12.56 -17.02
N LEU A 79 18.59 11.61 -17.71
CA LEU A 79 18.10 10.23 -17.84
C LEU A 79 17.97 9.55 -16.48
N THR A 80 18.99 9.67 -15.62
CA THR A 80 18.96 9.10 -14.26
C THR A 80 17.82 9.67 -13.42
N SER A 81 17.62 10.98 -13.52
CA SER A 81 16.54 11.67 -12.78
C SER A 81 15.15 11.19 -13.22
N GLU A 82 14.94 11.03 -14.52
CA GLU A 82 13.68 10.53 -15.08
C GLU A 82 13.44 9.07 -14.72
N LEU A 83 14.47 8.22 -14.82
CA LEU A 83 14.41 6.82 -14.43
C LEU A 83 14.07 6.66 -12.94
N ASN A 84 14.79 7.37 -12.08
CA ASN A 84 14.54 7.33 -10.63
C ASN A 84 13.13 7.79 -10.27
N ARG A 85 12.60 8.81 -10.96
CA ARG A 85 11.22 9.25 -10.75
C ARG A 85 10.21 8.17 -11.14
N SER A 86 10.43 7.52 -12.28
CA SER A 86 9.56 6.43 -12.76
C SER A 86 9.64 5.18 -11.88
N MET A 87 10.82 4.86 -11.35
CA MET A 87 11.02 3.69 -10.51
C MET A 87 10.63 3.88 -9.04
N SER A 88 10.69 5.10 -8.51
CA SER A 88 10.44 5.36 -7.08
C SER A 88 9.02 4.99 -6.66
N SER A 89 8.02 5.31 -7.46
CA SER A 89 6.62 4.93 -7.21
C SER A 89 6.42 3.42 -7.23
N LEU A 90 7.06 2.73 -8.17
CA LEU A 90 6.96 1.28 -8.31
C LEU A 90 7.65 0.52 -7.18
N ARG A 91 8.81 1.01 -6.73
CA ARG A 91 9.49 0.45 -5.55
C ARG A 91 8.62 0.62 -4.30
N ALA A 92 8.03 1.80 -4.10
CA ALA A 92 7.12 2.05 -2.99
C ALA A 92 5.85 1.18 -3.03
N ASP A 93 5.27 0.96 -4.21
CA ASP A 93 4.12 0.08 -4.39
C ASP A 93 4.47 -1.38 -4.08
N ARG A 94 5.65 -1.83 -4.53
CA ARG A 94 6.16 -3.18 -4.24
C ARG A 94 6.43 -3.41 -2.75
N GLU A 95 7.02 -2.42 -2.09
CA GLU A 95 7.24 -2.46 -0.64
C GLU A 95 5.92 -2.53 0.13
N ARG A 96 4.91 -1.74 -0.28
CA ARG A 96 3.56 -1.80 0.30
C ARG A 96 2.89 -3.15 0.09
N GLU A 97 2.98 -3.69 -1.10
CA GLU A 97 2.43 -5.02 -1.42
C GLU A 97 3.10 -6.12 -0.59
N GLN A 98 4.44 -6.06 -0.48
CA GLN A 98 5.19 -7.03 0.32
C GLN A 98 4.82 -6.94 1.81
N ALA A 99 4.80 -5.73 2.37
CA ALA A 99 4.40 -5.51 3.76
C ALA A 99 2.95 -5.96 4.01
N ALA A 100 2.05 -5.73 3.04
CA ALA A 100 0.68 -6.22 3.11
C ALA A 100 0.64 -7.76 3.14
N LYS A 101 1.36 -8.44 2.25
CA LYS A 101 1.44 -9.93 2.23
C LYS A 101 1.93 -10.51 3.56
N GLU A 102 2.93 -9.89 4.17
CA GLU A 102 3.51 -10.33 5.44
C GLU A 102 2.54 -10.21 6.62
N SER A 103 1.73 -9.15 6.64
CA SER A 103 0.78 -8.90 7.73
C SER A 103 -0.60 -9.53 7.51
N LEU A 104 -0.99 -9.76 6.27
CA LEU A 104 -2.34 -10.13 5.87
C LEU A 104 -2.89 -11.36 6.59
N SER A 105 -2.11 -12.44 6.66
CA SER A 105 -2.55 -13.69 7.28
C SER A 105 -2.87 -13.54 8.78
N ARG A 106 -2.15 -12.67 9.47
CA ARG A 106 -2.40 -12.36 10.89
C ARG A 106 -3.65 -11.50 11.04
N THR A 107 -3.76 -10.47 10.19
CA THR A 107 -4.89 -9.52 10.23
C THR A 107 -6.21 -10.22 9.86
N LEU A 108 -6.22 -11.11 8.86
CA LEU A 108 -7.40 -11.90 8.51
C LEU A 108 -7.88 -12.77 9.67
N ARG A 109 -6.98 -13.48 10.35
CA ARG A 109 -7.35 -14.26 11.54
C ARG A 109 -7.92 -13.40 12.67
N SER A 110 -7.37 -12.20 12.86
CA SER A 110 -7.90 -11.25 13.84
C SER A 110 -9.30 -10.76 13.44
N ALA A 111 -9.52 -10.43 12.16
CA ALA A 111 -10.81 -10.01 11.64
C ALA A 111 -11.86 -11.10 11.79
N GLU A 112 -11.54 -12.35 11.43
CA GLU A 112 -12.41 -13.51 11.62
C GLU A 112 -12.82 -13.71 13.08
N ALA A 113 -11.86 -13.58 14.01
CA ALA A 113 -12.12 -13.73 15.43
C ALA A 113 -13.04 -12.62 15.95
N GLN A 114 -12.80 -11.37 15.54
CA GLN A 114 -13.61 -10.21 15.96
C GLN A 114 -15.02 -10.27 15.40
N VAL A 115 -15.19 -10.56 14.11
CA VAL A 115 -16.51 -10.72 13.48
C VAL A 115 -17.29 -11.87 14.11
N ARG A 116 -16.63 -12.99 14.41
CA ARG A 116 -17.26 -14.10 15.11
C ARG A 116 -17.71 -13.71 16.52
N SER A 117 -16.85 -13.05 17.28
CA SER A 117 -17.17 -12.57 18.63
C SER A 117 -18.37 -11.62 18.65
N ALA A 118 -18.40 -10.66 17.70
CA ALA A 118 -19.53 -9.75 17.54
C ALA A 118 -20.82 -10.49 17.17
N SER A 119 -20.73 -11.45 16.25
CA SER A 119 -21.86 -12.29 15.84
C SER A 119 -22.43 -13.11 17.01
N ASP A 120 -21.56 -13.75 17.77
CA ASP A 120 -21.98 -14.56 18.94
C ASP A 120 -22.62 -13.68 20.00
N PHE A 121 -22.04 -12.51 20.27
CA PHE A 121 -22.59 -11.56 21.22
C PHE A 121 -24.01 -11.11 20.85
N ILE A 122 -24.22 -10.70 19.60
CA ILE A 122 -25.49 -10.21 19.07
C ILE A 122 -26.52 -11.35 19.02
N ASN A 123 -26.12 -12.54 18.58
CA ASN A 123 -27.01 -13.69 18.48
C ASN A 123 -27.51 -14.18 19.85
N ASN A 124 -26.65 -14.15 20.86
CA ASN A 124 -27.00 -14.58 22.22
C ASN A 124 -27.93 -13.56 22.93
N ARG A 125 -27.95 -12.29 22.48
CA ARG A 125 -28.72 -11.20 23.08
C ARG A 125 -29.77 -10.57 22.17
N ARG A 126 -30.33 -11.37 21.25
CA ARG A 126 -31.22 -10.91 20.17
C ARG A 126 -32.35 -9.99 20.59
N ARG A 127 -32.91 -10.15 21.81
CA ARG A 127 -34.06 -9.37 22.29
C ARG A 127 -33.67 -7.94 22.71
N GLY A 128 -32.42 -7.73 23.12
CA GLY A 128 -31.95 -6.42 23.56
C GLY A 128 -31.10 -5.68 22.52
N VAL A 129 -30.82 -6.27 21.33
CA VAL A 129 -29.94 -5.68 20.34
C VAL A 129 -30.74 -5.05 19.20
N GLY A 130 -30.47 -3.77 18.93
CA GLY A 130 -31.12 -2.95 17.90
C GLY A 130 -30.64 -3.23 16.48
N SER A 131 -31.19 -2.48 15.54
CA SER A 131 -30.90 -2.62 14.12
C SER A 131 -29.50 -2.16 13.74
N GLN A 132 -28.97 -1.12 14.39
CA GLN A 132 -27.69 -0.54 14.08
C GLN A 132 -26.53 -1.52 14.31
N ALA A 133 -26.52 -2.23 15.45
CA ALA A 133 -25.53 -3.26 15.74
C ALA A 133 -25.55 -4.38 14.68
N ARG A 134 -26.74 -4.76 14.18
CA ARG A 134 -26.89 -5.77 13.14
C ARG A 134 -26.39 -5.29 11.79
N THR A 135 -26.62 -4.01 11.46
CA THR A 135 -26.10 -3.40 10.23
C THR A 135 -24.56 -3.41 10.27
N TYR A 136 -23.93 -2.94 11.32
CA TYR A 136 -22.48 -2.99 11.46
C TYR A 136 -21.92 -4.43 11.36
N LEU A 137 -22.59 -5.41 11.97
CA LEU A 137 -22.18 -6.81 11.83
C LEU A 137 -22.27 -7.31 10.39
N SER A 138 -23.32 -6.96 9.66
CA SER A 138 -23.51 -7.34 8.25
C SER A 138 -22.42 -6.70 7.38
N GLU A 139 -22.10 -5.44 7.61
CA GLU A 139 -21.03 -4.72 6.91
C GLU A 139 -19.66 -5.33 7.24
N ALA A 140 -19.40 -5.68 8.51
CA ALA A 140 -18.17 -6.36 8.92
C ALA A 140 -18.00 -7.72 8.21
N GLN A 141 -19.07 -8.49 8.08
CA GLN A 141 -19.06 -9.77 7.36
C GLN A 141 -18.78 -9.57 5.86
N THR A 142 -19.37 -8.53 5.27
CA THR A 142 -19.13 -8.18 3.87
C THR A 142 -17.68 -7.77 3.64
N ALA A 143 -17.13 -6.90 4.49
CA ALA A 143 -15.74 -6.48 4.42
C ALA A 143 -14.76 -7.66 4.60
N LEU A 144 -15.06 -8.59 5.52
CA LEU A 144 -14.26 -9.81 5.71
C LEU A 144 -14.28 -10.72 4.46
N ASN A 145 -15.45 -10.91 3.84
CA ASN A 145 -15.59 -11.70 2.62
C ASN A 145 -14.82 -11.06 1.45
N ASP A 146 -14.87 -9.73 1.32
CA ASP A 146 -14.09 -8.99 0.33
C ASP A 146 -12.58 -9.14 0.58
N ALA A 147 -12.15 -9.07 1.84
CA ALA A 147 -10.75 -9.30 2.21
C ALA A 147 -10.28 -10.70 1.76
N HIS A 148 -11.05 -11.74 2.01
CA HIS A 148 -10.72 -13.09 1.54
C HIS A 148 -10.66 -13.20 0.02
N ARG A 149 -11.60 -12.58 -0.69
CA ARG A 149 -11.65 -12.59 -2.15
C ARG A 149 -10.44 -11.90 -2.79
N LEU A 150 -9.96 -10.81 -2.18
CA LEU A 150 -8.84 -10.01 -2.67
C LEU A 150 -7.46 -10.55 -2.27
N ARG A 151 -7.41 -11.55 -1.39
CA ARG A 151 -6.18 -12.02 -0.75
C ARG A 151 -5.01 -12.28 -1.69
N GLU A 152 -5.26 -12.92 -2.83
CA GLU A 152 -4.23 -13.31 -3.79
C GLU A 152 -4.03 -12.27 -4.90
N SER A 153 -5.11 -11.58 -5.31
CA SER A 153 -5.08 -10.64 -6.43
C SER A 153 -4.68 -9.22 -6.03
N ASP A 154 -5.02 -8.78 -4.82
CA ASP A 154 -4.74 -7.44 -4.32
C ASP A 154 -4.55 -7.45 -2.79
N PRO A 155 -3.35 -7.85 -2.33
CA PRO A 155 -3.06 -7.98 -0.90
C PRO A 155 -3.21 -6.67 -0.11
N VAL A 156 -2.96 -5.53 -0.74
CA VAL A 156 -3.08 -4.21 -0.10
C VAL A 156 -4.54 -3.90 0.22
N ASN A 157 -5.42 -4.02 -0.77
CA ASN A 157 -6.85 -3.81 -0.55
C ASN A 157 -7.46 -4.91 0.31
N SER A 158 -7.00 -6.15 0.22
CA SER A 158 -7.37 -7.22 1.14
C SER A 158 -7.07 -6.86 2.59
N LEU A 159 -5.88 -6.32 2.87
CA LEU A 159 -5.49 -5.88 4.19
C LEU A 159 -6.37 -4.73 4.71
N ASN A 160 -6.65 -3.74 3.86
CA ASN A 160 -7.54 -2.63 4.19
C ASN A 160 -8.96 -3.12 4.54
N ARG A 161 -9.51 -4.05 3.76
CA ARG A 161 -10.83 -4.67 4.04
C ARG A 161 -10.83 -5.48 5.33
N ALA A 162 -9.73 -6.15 5.66
CA ALA A 162 -9.61 -6.86 6.94
C ALA A 162 -9.61 -5.91 8.14
N TYR A 163 -8.93 -4.77 8.05
CA TYR A 163 -8.99 -3.73 9.09
C TYR A 163 -10.39 -3.11 9.20
N GLU A 164 -11.05 -2.85 8.10
CA GLU A 164 -12.44 -2.37 8.08
C GLU A 164 -13.38 -3.36 8.76
N ALA A 165 -13.24 -4.65 8.50
CA ALA A 165 -14.02 -5.70 9.17
C ALA A 165 -13.80 -5.71 10.69
N ILE A 166 -12.57 -5.50 11.15
CA ILE A 166 -12.24 -5.38 12.59
C ILE A 166 -12.93 -4.17 13.21
N SER A 167 -12.85 -3.00 12.56
CA SER A 167 -13.49 -1.78 13.04
C SER A 167 -15.00 -1.94 13.14
N LEU A 168 -15.64 -2.38 12.07
CA LEU A 168 -17.09 -2.59 12.01
C LEU A 168 -17.58 -3.64 13.03
N ALA A 169 -16.81 -4.70 13.27
CA ALA A 169 -17.13 -5.69 14.29
C ALA A 169 -17.05 -5.10 15.71
N SER A 170 -16.09 -4.21 15.94
CA SER A 170 -16.00 -3.45 17.21
C SER A 170 -17.20 -2.52 17.38
N ASP A 171 -17.59 -1.79 16.34
CA ASP A 171 -18.75 -0.90 16.34
C ASP A 171 -20.05 -1.68 16.58
N ALA A 172 -20.18 -2.85 15.96
CA ALA A 172 -21.30 -3.76 16.18
C ALA A 172 -21.40 -4.20 17.66
N GLN A 173 -20.26 -4.57 18.27
CA GLN A 173 -20.22 -4.94 19.69
C GLN A 173 -20.56 -3.76 20.62
N ASN A 174 -20.00 -2.58 20.33
CA ASN A 174 -20.25 -1.37 21.14
C ASN A 174 -21.73 -0.96 21.07
N SER A 175 -22.30 -0.91 19.87
CA SER A 175 -23.72 -0.62 19.68
C SER A 175 -24.61 -1.66 20.38
N ALA A 176 -24.29 -2.94 20.24
CA ALA A 176 -25.05 -4.01 20.89
C ALA A 176 -24.96 -3.95 22.43
N ASN A 177 -23.81 -3.58 23.00
CA ASN A 177 -23.64 -3.38 24.43
C ASN A 177 -24.49 -2.20 24.93
N GLN A 178 -24.54 -1.09 24.21
CA GLN A 178 -25.37 0.06 24.56
C GLN A 178 -26.86 -0.32 24.53
N ASP A 179 -27.29 -1.00 23.48
CA ASP A 179 -28.68 -1.44 23.36
C ASP A 179 -29.09 -2.37 24.50
N VAL A 180 -28.25 -3.33 24.86
CA VAL A 180 -28.52 -4.28 25.97
C VAL A 180 -28.58 -3.56 27.32
N ASN A 181 -27.69 -2.59 27.56
CA ASN A 181 -27.71 -1.82 28.80
C ASN A 181 -29.00 -0.99 28.92
N ASN A 182 -29.39 -0.30 27.85
CA ASN A 182 -30.64 0.48 27.82
C ASN A 182 -31.88 -0.42 28.01
N TYR A 183 -31.90 -1.61 27.39
CA TYR A 183 -32.99 -2.57 27.55
C TYR A 183 -33.16 -3.05 28.99
N TRP A 184 -32.07 -3.27 29.72
CA TRP A 184 -32.13 -3.69 31.13
C TRP A 184 -32.51 -2.54 32.08
N ASP A 185 -32.11 -1.32 31.81
CA ASP A 185 -32.48 -0.14 32.58
C ASP A 185 -33.97 0.16 32.41
N ASP A 186 -34.52 0.18 31.22
CA ASP A 186 -35.93 0.36 30.94
C ASP A 186 -36.80 -0.71 31.63
N ASN A 187 -36.35 -1.96 31.62
CA ASN A 187 -37.09 -3.06 32.28
C ASN A 187 -37.03 -3.00 33.79
N ARG A 188 -35.97 -2.43 34.37
CA ARG A 188 -35.85 -2.24 35.84
C ARG A 188 -36.78 -1.14 36.32
N TYR A 189 -36.92 -0.05 35.59
CA TYR A 189 -37.84 1.05 35.96
C TYR A 189 -39.30 0.70 35.69
N GLY A 190 -39.61 -0.09 34.67
CA GLY A 190 -40.98 -0.54 34.35
C GLY A 190 -41.60 -1.45 35.42
N GLN A 191 -40.79 -2.25 36.14
CA GLN A 191 -41.29 -3.09 37.26
C GLN A 191 -41.51 -2.33 38.56
N SER A 192 -40.93 -1.15 38.74
CA SER A 192 -41.09 -0.36 39.97
C SER A 192 -42.39 0.40 40.05
N TYR A 193 -43.10 0.61 38.94
CA TYR A 193 -44.38 1.36 38.90
C TYR A 193 -45.65 0.47 38.83
N GLY A 194 -45.49 -0.85 38.73
CA GLY A 194 -46.62 -1.79 38.59
C GLY A 194 -47.12 -2.43 39.89
N GLY A 195 -46.54 -2.10 41.07
CA GLY A 195 -46.77 -2.81 42.33
C GLY A 195 -47.76 -2.20 43.33
N ASP A 196 -48.38 -1.04 43.07
CA ASP A 196 -49.10 -0.31 44.12
C ASP A 196 -50.56 0.07 43.80
N SER A 197 -51.29 -0.76 43.06
CA SER A 197 -52.71 -0.48 42.72
C SER A 197 -53.74 -1.54 43.11
N LEU A 198 -53.44 -2.50 43.95
CA LEU A 198 -54.46 -3.50 44.37
C LEU A 198 -54.50 -3.70 45.90
N ALA A 199 -54.52 -2.61 46.67
CA ALA A 199 -54.84 -2.70 48.14
C ALA A 199 -55.69 -1.51 48.63
N GLN A 200 -56.87 -1.32 48.05
CA GLN A 200 -58.00 -0.63 48.76
C GLN A 200 -59.31 -0.92 47.99
N GLY A 201 -60.12 -1.82 48.60
CA GLY A 201 -61.46 -2.14 48.18
C GLY A 201 -62.03 -3.24 49.00
#